data_20732b416f6080d95881bb491c9239f1
#
_entry.id   20732b416f6080d95881bb491c9239f1
#
_cell.length_a   1.000
_cell.length_b   1.000
_cell.length_c   1.000
_cell.angle_alpha   90.00
_cell.angle_beta   90.00
_cell.angle_gamma   90.00
#
_symmetry.space_group_name_H-M   'P 1'
#
loop_
_entity.id
_entity.type
_entity.pdbx_description
1 polymer ?
#
loop_
_entity_poly.entity_id
_entity_poly.type
_entity_poly.pdbx_seq_one_letter_code
_entity_poly.pdbx_strand_id
1 'polypeptide(L)'
;MRFFIILALFCGILNAHGLYIFAKQNGDEIFVKSYFSAKSPCRNCDVKIAGKDYKLDEKGEISIKIPSENFEIVINGGTGHQKKIEFNAKNFNAQNANEQNTTKENKQDLEKDFENSIDFKMEFLKFVASILSILLIFGVIYFVKKKR
;
A
#
# COMPACT_ATOMS: atom_id res chain seq x y z
N MET A 1 -5.08 38.08 -8.00
CA MET A 1 -3.80 37.51 -7.58
C MET A 1 -3.86 36.70 -6.26
N ARG A 2 -4.37 37.25 -5.15
CA ARG A 2 -4.43 36.53 -3.85
C ARG A 2 -5.22 35.20 -3.90
N PHE A 3 -6.28 35.10 -4.69
CA PHE A 3 -7.08 33.88 -4.87
C PHE A 3 -6.30 32.75 -5.58
N PHE A 4 -5.49 33.10 -6.59
CA PHE A 4 -4.65 32.13 -7.31
C PHE A 4 -3.54 31.54 -6.45
N ILE A 5 -2.99 32.32 -5.52
CA ILE A 5 -1.94 31.85 -4.58
C ILE A 5 -2.53 30.82 -3.62
N ILE A 6 -3.75 31.06 -3.11
CA ILE A 6 -4.45 30.13 -2.21
C ILE A 6 -4.81 28.83 -2.96
N LEU A 7 -5.27 28.93 -4.21
CA LEU A 7 -5.57 27.78 -5.05
C LEU A 7 -4.31 26.97 -5.38
N ALA A 8 -3.19 27.62 -5.69
CA ALA A 8 -1.92 26.96 -5.96
C ALA A 8 -1.35 26.24 -4.73
N LEU A 9 -1.45 26.85 -3.54
CA LEU A 9 -1.09 26.20 -2.28
C LEU A 9 -1.95 24.96 -1.97
N PHE A 10 -3.21 24.95 -2.39
CA PHE A 10 -4.14 23.85 -2.18
C PHE A 10 -3.88 22.66 -3.13
N CYS A 11 -3.44 22.90 -4.37
CA CYS A 11 -3.06 21.85 -5.31
C CYS A 11 -1.82 21.04 -4.85
N GLY A 12 -0.96 21.61 -4.01
CA GLY A 12 0.24 20.94 -3.50
C GLY A 12 -0.02 19.86 -2.44
N ILE A 13 -1.25 19.78 -1.89
CA ILE A 13 -1.60 18.86 -0.79
C ILE A 13 -2.31 17.59 -1.30
N LEU A 14 -2.60 17.50 -2.59
CA LEU A 14 -3.20 16.33 -3.20
C LEU A 14 -2.13 15.23 -3.37
N ASN A 15 -1.70 14.63 -2.25
CA ASN A 15 -1.00 13.34 -2.29
C ASN A 15 -1.99 12.29 -2.78
N ALA A 16 -1.96 12.08 -4.09
CA ALA A 16 -2.71 11.02 -4.74
C ALA A 16 -2.35 9.66 -4.10
N HIS A 17 -3.32 8.79 -4.02
CA HIS A 17 -3.34 7.46 -3.44
C HIS A 17 -1.98 6.76 -3.42
N GLY A 18 -1.46 6.47 -2.21
CA GLY A 18 -0.21 5.75 -2.06
C GLY A 18 -0.38 4.27 -2.44
N LEU A 19 0.63 3.67 -3.08
CA LEU A 19 0.73 2.24 -3.24
C LEU A 19 1.27 1.65 -1.93
N TYR A 20 0.58 0.65 -1.38
CA TYR A 20 0.96 -0.04 -0.15
C TYR A 20 1.35 -1.47 -0.45
N ILE A 21 2.31 -2.01 0.28
CA ILE A 21 2.77 -3.39 0.19
C ILE A 21 2.68 -4.01 1.57
N PHE A 22 1.98 -5.12 1.66
CA PHE A 22 2.00 -6.02 2.80
C PHE A 22 2.77 -7.27 2.37
N ALA A 23 3.76 -7.68 3.15
CA ALA A 23 4.55 -8.88 2.89
C ALA A 23 4.73 -9.65 4.20
N LYS A 24 4.42 -10.95 4.17
CA LYS A 24 4.53 -11.83 5.34
C LYS A 24 5.12 -13.18 4.93
N GLN A 25 6.04 -13.68 5.73
CA GLN A 25 6.56 -15.04 5.58
C GLN A 25 5.51 -16.05 6.06
N ASN A 26 5.25 -17.08 5.25
CA ASN A 26 4.38 -18.20 5.54
C ASN A 26 5.11 -19.51 5.24
N GLY A 27 5.79 -20.03 6.25
CA GLY A 27 6.67 -21.18 6.09
C GLY A 27 7.84 -20.91 5.18
N ASP A 28 7.95 -21.65 4.09
CA ASP A 28 8.96 -21.52 3.03
C ASP A 28 8.54 -20.57 1.90
N GLU A 29 7.36 -19.98 2.01
CA GLU A 29 6.82 -19.02 1.04
C GLU A 29 6.76 -17.62 1.63
N ILE A 30 6.80 -16.62 0.76
CA ILE A 30 6.43 -15.27 1.06
C ILE A 30 5.07 -14.97 0.42
N PHE A 31 4.13 -14.49 1.22
CA PHE A 31 2.87 -13.91 0.76
C PHE A 31 3.06 -12.40 0.61
N VAL A 32 2.72 -11.88 -0.55
CA VAL A 32 2.77 -10.44 -0.86
C VAL A 32 1.40 -10.00 -1.31
N LYS A 33 0.90 -8.89 -0.75
CA LYS A 33 -0.34 -8.23 -1.14
C LYS A 33 -0.09 -6.75 -1.34
N SER A 34 -0.62 -6.18 -2.42
CA SER A 34 -0.50 -4.75 -2.72
C SER A 34 -1.86 -4.12 -2.99
N TYR A 35 -2.00 -2.86 -2.58
CA TYR A 35 -3.24 -2.12 -2.65
C TYR A 35 -3.00 -0.61 -2.69
N PHE A 36 -3.96 0.11 -3.26
CA PHE A 36 -3.99 1.59 -3.25
C PHE A 36 -4.77 2.13 -2.06
N SER A 37 -5.76 1.37 -1.57
CA SER A 37 -6.54 1.63 -0.37
C SER A 37 -7.09 0.31 0.14
N ALA A 38 -7.65 0.28 1.35
CA ALA A 38 -8.20 -0.94 1.99
C ALA A 38 -9.14 -1.76 1.08
N LYS A 39 -9.82 -1.10 0.13
CA LYS A 39 -10.79 -1.74 -0.79
C LYS A 39 -10.36 -1.73 -2.25
N SER A 40 -9.15 -1.28 -2.55
CA SER A 40 -8.63 -1.15 -3.92
C SER A 40 -7.34 -1.93 -4.10
N PRO A 41 -7.40 -3.26 -4.33
CA PRO A 41 -6.22 -4.07 -4.57
C PRO A 41 -5.50 -3.64 -5.85
N CYS A 42 -4.16 -3.83 -5.89
CA CYS A 42 -3.34 -3.61 -7.07
C CYS A 42 -3.47 -4.81 -8.02
N ARG A 43 -4.60 -4.88 -8.74
CA ARG A 43 -4.92 -6.01 -9.63
C ARG A 43 -3.96 -6.11 -10.80
N ASN A 44 -3.46 -7.29 -11.06
CA ASN A 44 -2.56 -7.56 -12.20
C ASN A 44 -1.32 -6.65 -12.26
N CYS A 45 -0.94 -6.04 -11.12
CA CYS A 45 0.23 -5.19 -11.05
C CYS A 45 1.52 -6.01 -11.26
N ASP A 46 2.49 -5.40 -11.90
CA ASP A 46 3.81 -6.02 -12.06
C ASP A 46 4.56 -5.97 -10.72
N VAL A 47 5.15 -7.09 -10.35
CA VAL A 47 5.96 -7.21 -9.15
C VAL A 47 7.30 -7.87 -9.48
N LYS A 48 8.38 -7.28 -8.97
CA LYS A 48 9.72 -7.84 -9.06
C LYS A 48 10.17 -8.26 -7.68
N ILE A 49 10.51 -9.55 -7.50
CA ILE A 49 10.98 -10.13 -6.25
C ILE A 49 12.34 -10.74 -6.47
N ALA A 50 13.34 -10.30 -5.73
CA ALA A 50 14.74 -10.74 -5.90
C ALA A 50 15.21 -10.65 -7.35
N GLY A 51 14.81 -9.61 -8.09
CA GLY A 51 15.16 -9.38 -9.49
C GLY A 51 14.36 -10.17 -10.52
N LYS A 52 13.46 -11.09 -10.11
CA LYS A 52 12.59 -11.85 -11.01
C LYS A 52 11.22 -11.18 -11.15
N ASP A 53 10.70 -11.18 -12.36
CA ASP A 53 9.42 -10.56 -12.68
C ASP A 53 8.25 -11.53 -12.49
N TYR A 54 7.18 -11.05 -11.87
CA TYR A 54 5.92 -11.74 -11.61
C TYR A 54 4.74 -10.77 -11.80
N LYS A 55 3.51 -11.29 -11.67
CA LYS A 55 2.28 -10.48 -11.63
C LYS A 55 1.47 -10.84 -10.40
N LEU A 56 0.87 -9.83 -9.78
CA LEU A 56 -0.15 -10.01 -8.76
C LEU A 56 -1.44 -10.50 -9.41
N ASP A 57 -2.24 -11.25 -8.67
CA ASP A 57 -3.55 -11.72 -9.10
C ASP A 57 -4.63 -10.59 -9.05
N GLU A 58 -5.88 -10.94 -9.29
CA GLU A 58 -7.02 -10.01 -9.22
C GLU A 58 -7.32 -9.47 -7.83
N LYS A 59 -6.79 -10.12 -6.79
CA LYS A 59 -6.86 -9.65 -5.40
C LYS A 59 -5.63 -8.82 -4.99
N GLY A 60 -4.70 -8.63 -5.92
CA GLY A 60 -3.43 -7.96 -5.67
C GLY A 60 -2.46 -8.81 -4.87
N GLU A 61 -2.51 -10.16 -4.98
CA GLU A 61 -1.78 -11.11 -4.16
C GLU A 61 -0.86 -11.98 -5.00
N ILE A 62 0.21 -12.46 -4.36
CA ILE A 62 1.07 -13.54 -4.87
C ILE A 62 1.71 -14.27 -3.70
N SER A 63 1.92 -15.59 -3.85
CA SER A 63 2.74 -16.40 -2.95
C SER A 63 3.82 -17.07 -3.77
N ILE A 64 5.08 -16.96 -3.35
CA ILE A 64 6.22 -17.61 -4.00
C ILE A 64 7.16 -18.19 -2.95
N LYS A 65 7.96 -19.17 -3.32
CA LYS A 65 9.05 -19.65 -2.45
C LYS A 65 10.03 -18.52 -2.18
N ILE A 66 10.50 -18.43 -0.93
CA ILE A 66 11.49 -17.44 -0.51
C ILE A 66 12.79 -17.62 -1.30
N PRO A 67 13.25 -16.62 -2.07
CA PRO A 67 14.40 -16.78 -2.96
C PRO A 67 15.74 -16.69 -2.24
N SER A 68 15.82 -15.94 -1.13
CA SER A 68 17.02 -15.71 -0.33
C SER A 68 16.65 -15.14 1.03
N GLU A 69 17.63 -15.04 1.94
CA GLU A 69 17.40 -14.46 3.28
C GLU A 69 16.99 -12.99 3.20
N ASN A 70 17.68 -12.21 2.38
CA ASN A 70 17.40 -10.79 2.18
C ASN A 70 17.12 -10.55 0.70
N PHE A 71 16.02 -9.88 0.40
CA PHE A 71 15.68 -9.52 -0.96
C PHE A 71 14.71 -8.32 -1.01
N GLU A 72 14.67 -7.76 -2.19
CA GLU A 72 13.85 -6.61 -2.52
C GLU A 72 12.54 -7.03 -3.19
N ILE A 73 11.47 -6.34 -2.83
CA ILE A 73 10.16 -6.44 -3.48
C ILE A 73 9.84 -5.07 -4.06
N VAL A 74 9.69 -4.99 -5.38
CA VAL A 74 9.28 -3.78 -6.08
C VAL A 74 7.96 -4.03 -6.75
N ILE A 75 6.95 -3.20 -6.48
CA ILE A 75 5.64 -3.29 -7.12
C ILE A 75 5.42 -2.04 -7.96
N ASN A 76 4.98 -2.26 -9.21
CA ASN A 76 4.61 -1.22 -10.15
C ASN A 76 3.10 -1.29 -10.39
N GLY A 77 2.38 -0.31 -9.84
CA GLY A 77 0.94 -0.13 -10.00
C GLY A 77 0.54 0.72 -11.20
N GLY A 78 1.46 0.97 -12.14
CA GLY A 78 1.24 1.85 -13.29
C GLY A 78 1.42 3.33 -12.95
N THR A 79 1.39 4.16 -13.96
CA THR A 79 1.49 5.64 -14.01
C THR A 79 1.97 6.33 -12.74
N GLY A 80 3.28 6.21 -12.43
CA GLY A 80 3.91 6.89 -11.29
C GLY A 80 3.70 6.23 -9.92
N HIS A 81 3.01 5.09 -9.85
CA HIS A 81 2.81 4.32 -8.63
C HIS A 81 3.80 3.16 -8.55
N GLN A 82 4.96 3.42 -8.03
CA GLN A 82 5.96 2.38 -7.75
C GLN A 82 6.32 2.42 -6.26
N LYS A 83 6.43 1.26 -5.64
CA LYS A 83 6.90 1.12 -4.28
C LYS A 83 7.88 -0.04 -4.15
N LYS A 84 8.89 0.18 -3.33
CA LYS A 84 9.95 -0.76 -3.00
C LYS A 84 9.97 -1.00 -1.50
N ILE A 85 10.14 -2.25 -1.09
CA ILE A 85 10.46 -2.65 0.28
C ILE A 85 11.60 -3.67 0.27
N GLU A 86 12.37 -3.71 1.35
CA GLU A 86 13.30 -4.77 1.64
C GLU A 86 12.64 -5.79 2.57
N PHE A 87 12.83 -7.06 2.31
CA PHE A 87 12.30 -8.15 3.11
C PHE A 87 13.44 -9.03 3.63
N ASN A 88 13.37 -9.33 4.94
CA ASN A 88 14.28 -10.25 5.60
C ASN A 88 13.52 -11.49 6.02
N ALA A 89 13.85 -12.63 5.44
CA ALA A 89 13.23 -13.92 5.75
C ALA A 89 13.84 -14.49 7.02
N LYS A 90 13.01 -14.75 8.02
CA LYS A 90 13.43 -15.40 9.26
C LYS A 90 13.67 -16.88 9.04
N ASN A 91 14.79 -17.41 9.57
CA ASN A 91 15.13 -18.84 9.49
C ASN A 91 15.26 -19.38 8.05
N PHE A 92 15.77 -18.55 7.13
CA PHE A 92 16.06 -19.00 5.78
C PHE A 92 17.23 -19.98 5.80
N ASN A 93 16.97 -21.28 5.57
CA ASN A 93 17.97 -22.31 5.36
C ASN A 93 18.00 -22.69 3.89
N ALA A 94 19.05 -22.28 3.17
CA ALA A 94 19.24 -22.58 1.75
C ALA A 94 19.29 -24.10 1.43
N GLN A 95 19.45 -24.94 2.44
CA GLN A 95 19.52 -26.41 2.30
C GLN A 95 18.16 -27.11 2.35
N ASN A 96 17.06 -26.43 2.77
CA ASN A 96 15.72 -27.02 2.90
C ASN A 96 14.82 -26.75 1.69
N ALA A 97 15.39 -26.71 0.47
CA ALA A 97 14.59 -26.68 -0.74
C ALA A 97 13.86 -28.04 -1.02
N ASN A 98 14.13 -29.09 -0.22
CA ASN A 98 13.43 -30.36 -0.24
C ASN A 98 12.91 -30.69 1.15
N GLU A 99 11.56 -30.73 1.23
CA GLU A 99 10.76 -31.37 2.27
C GLU A 99 11.08 -31.00 3.74
N GLN A 100 10.21 -30.16 4.34
CA GLN A 100 9.60 -30.56 5.63
C GLN A 100 8.50 -29.58 6.06
N ASN A 101 7.40 -30.14 6.56
CA ASN A 101 6.27 -29.62 7.28
C ASN A 101 6.53 -28.36 8.11
N THR A 102 6.53 -27.21 7.49
CA THR A 102 6.27 -25.96 8.18
C THR A 102 4.76 -25.74 8.13
N THR A 103 4.12 -25.62 9.26
CA THR A 103 2.67 -25.35 9.36
C THR A 103 2.38 -24.08 8.57
N LYS A 104 1.86 -24.24 7.34
CA LYS A 104 1.44 -23.09 6.52
C LYS A 104 0.26 -22.44 7.23
N GLU A 105 0.40 -21.16 7.54
CA GLU A 105 -0.74 -20.38 8.02
C GLU A 105 -1.87 -20.42 7.00
N ASN A 106 -3.09 -20.57 7.49
CA ASN A 106 -4.27 -20.58 6.63
C ASN A 106 -4.40 -19.19 5.97
N LYS A 107 -4.84 -19.16 4.71
CA LYS A 107 -5.07 -17.91 3.95
C LYS A 107 -5.96 -16.92 4.70
N GLN A 108 -6.89 -17.40 5.53
CA GLN A 108 -7.75 -16.58 6.39
C GLN A 108 -6.97 -15.82 7.47
N ASP A 109 -5.90 -16.41 8.00
CA ASP A 109 -5.09 -15.74 9.03
C ASP A 109 -4.20 -14.65 8.41
N LEU A 110 -3.71 -14.87 7.18
CA LEU A 110 -2.99 -13.85 6.40
C LEU A 110 -3.88 -12.66 6.03
N GLU A 111 -5.16 -12.91 5.71
CA GLU A 111 -6.13 -11.83 5.45
C GLU A 111 -6.43 -11.01 6.71
N LYS A 112 -6.58 -11.65 7.87
CA LYS A 112 -6.76 -10.96 9.16
C LYS A 112 -5.55 -10.09 9.52
N ASP A 113 -4.34 -10.60 9.32
CA ASP A 113 -3.13 -9.84 9.58
C ASP A 113 -3.00 -8.65 8.63
N PHE A 114 -3.41 -8.82 7.37
CA PHE A 114 -3.50 -7.72 6.43
C PHE A 114 -4.51 -6.66 6.90
N GLU A 115 -5.73 -7.05 7.30
CA GLU A 115 -6.75 -6.12 7.81
C GLU A 115 -6.25 -5.38 9.06
N ASN A 116 -5.57 -6.06 9.98
CA ASN A 116 -4.98 -5.46 11.17
C ASN A 116 -3.82 -4.50 10.84
N SER A 117 -3.15 -4.66 9.69
CA SER A 117 -2.09 -3.76 9.25
C SER A 117 -2.60 -2.42 8.70
N ILE A 118 -3.89 -2.33 8.40
CA ILE A 118 -4.53 -1.11 7.90
C ILE A 118 -4.93 -0.23 9.08
N ASP A 119 -4.29 0.92 9.21
CA ASP A 119 -4.66 1.90 10.25
C ASP A 119 -5.90 2.71 9.85
N PHE A 120 -7.08 2.13 10.10
CA PHE A 120 -8.36 2.79 9.85
C PHE A 120 -8.51 4.15 10.56
N LYS A 121 -7.84 4.36 11.71
CA LYS A 121 -7.91 5.64 12.44
C LYS A 121 -7.22 6.75 11.64
N MET A 122 -6.08 6.46 11.06
CA MET A 122 -5.35 7.42 10.22
C MET A 122 -6.10 7.72 8.92
N GLU A 123 -6.72 6.73 8.30
CA GLU A 123 -7.56 6.93 7.10
C GLU A 123 -8.79 7.78 7.41
N PHE A 124 -9.47 7.49 8.53
CA PHE A 124 -10.61 8.27 8.99
C PHE A 124 -10.21 9.73 9.34
N LEU A 125 -9.07 9.92 9.99
CA LEU A 125 -8.56 11.26 10.32
C LEU A 125 -8.29 12.10 9.05
N LYS A 126 -7.68 11.50 8.02
CA LYS A 126 -7.46 12.15 6.72
C LYS A 126 -8.78 12.55 6.06
N PHE A 127 -9.79 11.67 6.13
CA PHE A 127 -11.13 11.95 5.60
C PHE A 127 -11.78 13.13 6.31
N VAL A 128 -11.77 13.16 7.65
CA VAL A 128 -12.29 14.29 8.44
C VAL A 128 -11.55 15.59 8.13
N ALA A 129 -10.21 15.53 8.04
CA ALA A 129 -9.39 16.71 7.70
C ALA A 129 -9.74 17.27 6.32
N SER A 130 -10.03 16.40 5.33
CA SER A 130 -10.44 16.84 3.99
C SER A 130 -11.78 17.57 4.01
N ILE A 131 -12.77 17.07 4.76
CA ILE A 131 -14.08 17.74 4.92
C ILE A 131 -13.92 19.09 5.60
N LEU A 132 -13.14 19.17 6.68
CA LEU A 132 -12.88 20.44 7.37
C LEU A 132 -12.22 21.46 6.45
N SER A 133 -11.29 21.03 5.60
CA SER A 133 -10.64 21.90 4.61
C SER A 133 -11.64 22.47 3.62
N ILE A 134 -12.58 21.65 3.13
CA ILE A 134 -13.63 22.10 2.21
C ILE A 134 -14.53 23.13 2.89
N LEU A 135 -14.99 22.87 4.12
CA LEU A 135 -15.85 23.77 4.88
C LEU A 135 -15.14 25.12 5.15
N LEU A 136 -13.84 25.08 5.43
CA LEU A 136 -13.04 26.29 5.65
C LEU A 136 -12.98 27.16 4.38
N ILE A 137 -12.79 26.53 3.20
CA ILE A 137 -12.79 27.25 1.92
C ILE A 137 -14.13 27.94 1.67
N PHE A 138 -15.24 27.19 1.81
CA PHE A 138 -16.57 27.74 1.62
C PHE A 138 -16.87 28.86 2.64
N GLY A 139 -16.43 28.69 3.89
CA GLY A 139 -16.53 29.72 4.92
C GLY A 139 -15.81 31.01 4.53
N VAL A 140 -14.58 30.91 4.06
CA VAL A 140 -13.79 32.07 3.60
C VAL A 140 -14.46 32.76 2.41
N ILE A 141 -14.94 31.99 1.43
CA ILE A 141 -15.63 32.54 0.26
C ILE A 141 -16.92 33.28 0.70
N TYR A 142 -17.69 32.68 1.59
CA TYR A 142 -18.89 33.30 2.13
C TYR A 142 -18.61 34.63 2.83
N PHE A 143 -17.60 34.66 3.71
CA PHE A 143 -17.24 35.88 4.44
C PHE A 143 -16.71 36.99 3.50
N VAL A 144 -15.93 36.65 2.48
CA VAL A 144 -15.45 37.60 1.47
C VAL A 144 -16.59 38.17 0.65
N LYS A 145 -17.58 37.33 0.28
CA LYS A 145 -18.76 37.78 -0.47
C LYS A 145 -19.69 38.68 0.37
N LYS A 146 -19.82 38.38 1.67
CA LYS A 146 -20.66 39.19 2.58
C LYS A 146 -20.08 40.56 2.89
N LYS A 147 -18.76 40.73 2.79
CA LYS A 147 -18.08 42.04 3.02
C LYS A 147 -18.00 42.93 1.78
N ARG A 148 -18.44 42.47 0.62
CA ARG A 148 -18.66 43.25 -0.60
C ARG A 148 -20.09 43.66 -0.74
#